data_6b8a62aa0c1f3e7fe8ba67c410dff11c
#
_entry.id   6b8a62aa0c1f3e7fe8ba67c410dff11c
#
_cell.length_a   1.000
_cell.length_b   1.000
_cell.length_c   1.000
_cell.angle_alpha   90.00
_cell.angle_beta   90.00
_cell.angle_gamma   90.00
#
_symmetry.space_group_name_H-M   'P 1'
#
loop_
_entity.id
_entity.type
_entity.pdbx_description
1 polymer ?
#
loop_
_entity_poly.entity_id
_entity_poly.type
_entity_poly.pdbx_seq_one_letter_code
_entity_poly.pdbx_strand_id
1 'polypeptide(L)'
;ISMTGPFWDTVVLCAITGIAAVGSMVSHPQEYRGVAPENMCFVAFRELPVGGEWMLSISLTLFAFATIIGWNVYGTCAVRYLWGEAGGRVYQVAYMFFAYLGAVLSMELVWGISDLLNSLMALPNLLCLWMLRGEIATDCGKGTDKTSKKK
;
A
#
# COMPACT_ATOMS: atom_id res chain seq x y z
N ILE A 1 0.37 6.96 18.34
CA ILE A 1 0.05 5.52 18.12
C ILE A 1 -0.19 5.25 16.64
N SER A 2 -0.99 6.02 15.90
CA SER A 2 -1.27 5.78 14.48
C SER A 2 -0.06 5.91 13.54
N MET A 3 0.97 6.68 13.90
CA MET A 3 2.20 6.83 13.12
C MET A 3 3.18 5.66 13.25
N THR A 4 3.04 4.83 14.27
CA THR A 4 3.93 3.68 14.49
C THR A 4 3.57 2.47 13.61
N GLY A 5 2.30 2.33 13.20
CA GLY A 5 1.86 1.26 12.30
C GLY A 5 2.62 1.24 10.98
N PRO A 6 2.58 2.33 10.17
CA PRO A 6 3.31 2.40 8.90
C PRO A 6 4.82 2.19 9.04
N PHE A 7 5.43 2.61 10.17
CA PHE A 7 6.84 2.36 10.43
C PHE A 7 7.14 0.86 10.53
N TRP A 8 6.36 0.12 11.32
CA TRP A 8 6.55 -1.31 11.46
C TRP A 8 6.29 -2.07 10.16
N ASP A 9 5.21 -1.73 9.47
CA ASP A 9 4.85 -2.39 8.20
C ASP A 9 5.86 -2.09 7.10
N THR A 10 6.21 -0.83 6.89
CA THR A 10 7.05 -0.43 5.75
C THR A 10 8.55 -0.60 6.05
N VAL A 11 9.03 -0.15 7.20
CA VAL A 11 10.48 -0.16 7.49
C VAL A 11 10.91 -1.54 7.97
N VAL A 12 10.16 -2.16 8.88
CA VAL A 12 10.60 -3.44 9.48
C VAL A 12 10.18 -4.63 8.62
N LEU A 13 8.89 -4.81 8.34
CA LEU A 13 8.42 -6.00 7.61
C LEU A 13 8.88 -6.01 6.15
N CYS A 14 8.78 -4.90 5.43
CA CYS A 14 9.26 -4.85 4.04
C CYS A 14 10.77 -4.99 3.94
N ALA A 15 11.56 -4.45 4.91
CA ALA A 15 12.99 -4.63 4.93
C ALA A 15 13.37 -6.10 5.17
N ILE A 16 12.72 -6.77 6.14
CA ILE A 16 12.96 -8.20 6.41
C ILE A 16 12.63 -9.04 5.18
N THR A 17 11.48 -8.81 4.56
CA THR A 17 11.07 -9.53 3.34
C THR A 17 12.03 -9.29 2.19
N GLY A 18 12.45 -8.03 1.98
CA GLY A 18 13.43 -7.67 0.96
C GLY A 18 14.80 -8.33 1.18
N ILE A 19 15.30 -8.32 2.41
CA ILE A 19 16.57 -8.96 2.77
C ILE A 19 16.49 -10.48 2.57
N ALA A 20 15.38 -11.10 2.97
CA ALA A 20 15.17 -12.54 2.77
C ALA A 20 15.15 -12.91 1.28
N ALA A 21 14.41 -12.14 0.45
CA ALA A 21 14.33 -12.37 -0.99
C ALA A 21 15.68 -12.19 -1.69
N VAL A 22 16.41 -11.10 -1.37
CA VAL A 22 17.75 -10.84 -1.92
C VAL A 22 18.75 -11.87 -1.43
N GLY A 23 18.68 -12.27 -0.17
CA GLY A 23 19.55 -13.32 0.41
C GLY A 23 19.39 -14.65 -0.31
N SER A 24 18.15 -15.10 -0.55
CA SER A 24 17.86 -16.31 -1.34
C SER A 24 18.39 -16.18 -2.77
N MET A 25 18.15 -15.03 -3.42
CA MET A 25 18.64 -14.77 -4.79
C MET A 25 20.17 -14.84 -4.92
N VAL A 26 20.90 -14.34 -3.91
CA VAL A 26 22.37 -14.42 -3.86
C VAL A 26 22.86 -15.84 -3.58
N SER A 27 22.16 -16.59 -2.74
CA SER A 27 22.52 -17.97 -2.39
C SER A 27 22.26 -18.95 -3.54
N HIS A 28 21.17 -18.77 -4.29
CA HIS A 28 20.74 -19.68 -5.35
C HIS A 28 20.47 -18.97 -6.70
N PRO A 29 21.47 -18.31 -7.31
CA PRO A 29 21.27 -17.45 -8.48
C PRO A 29 20.73 -18.19 -9.72
N GLN A 30 20.86 -19.51 -9.77
CA GLN A 30 20.41 -20.33 -10.90
C GLN A 30 18.89 -20.49 -10.92
N GLU A 31 18.24 -20.54 -9.75
CA GLU A 31 16.78 -20.71 -9.63
C GLU A 31 16.02 -19.45 -10.04
N TYR A 32 16.66 -18.30 -9.97
CA TYR A 32 16.05 -17.00 -10.34
C TYR A 32 16.23 -16.64 -11.82
N ARG A 33 16.98 -17.44 -12.61
CA ARG A 33 17.17 -17.17 -14.04
C ARG A 33 15.88 -17.33 -14.82
N GLY A 34 15.40 -16.21 -15.38
CA GLY A 34 14.17 -16.20 -16.20
C GLY A 34 12.87 -16.20 -15.41
N VAL A 35 12.94 -16.06 -14.07
CA VAL A 35 11.78 -15.88 -13.22
C VAL A 35 11.28 -14.44 -13.33
N ALA A 36 9.97 -14.27 -13.57
CA ALA A 36 9.35 -12.96 -13.58
C ALA A 36 9.40 -12.32 -12.18
N PRO A 37 9.58 -10.98 -12.06
CA PRO A 37 9.73 -10.29 -10.78
C PRO A 37 8.65 -10.59 -9.75
N GLU A 38 7.41 -10.76 -10.19
CA GLU A 38 6.25 -11.10 -9.36
C GLU A 38 6.37 -12.48 -8.69
N ASN A 39 7.13 -13.39 -9.27
CA ASN A 39 7.31 -14.75 -8.78
C ASN A 39 8.57 -14.94 -7.91
N MET A 40 9.42 -13.92 -7.80
CA MET A 40 10.67 -14.01 -7.04
C MET A 40 10.44 -14.37 -5.56
N CYS A 41 9.41 -13.82 -4.93
CA CYS A 41 9.06 -14.17 -3.56
C CYS A 41 8.64 -15.62 -3.40
N PHE A 42 7.93 -16.20 -4.38
CA PHE A 42 7.56 -17.61 -4.35
C PHE A 42 8.76 -18.53 -4.40
N VAL A 43 9.77 -18.21 -5.21
CA VAL A 43 11.03 -18.96 -5.28
C VAL A 43 11.75 -18.90 -3.93
N ALA A 44 11.85 -17.72 -3.30
CA ALA A 44 12.46 -17.58 -1.98
C ALA A 44 11.77 -18.42 -0.90
N PHE A 45 10.43 -18.45 -0.91
CA PHE A 45 9.66 -19.20 0.08
C PHE A 45 9.61 -20.72 -0.18
N ARG A 46 9.92 -21.14 -1.40
CA ARG A 46 10.02 -22.56 -1.76
C ARG A 46 11.12 -23.30 -1.01
N GLU A 47 12.18 -22.61 -0.65
CA GLU A 47 13.31 -23.17 0.11
C GLU A 47 12.97 -23.46 1.58
N LEU A 48 11.85 -22.96 2.09
CA LEU A 48 11.42 -23.20 3.46
C LEU A 48 10.92 -24.65 3.64
N PRO A 49 11.41 -25.39 4.66
CA PRO A 49 11.15 -26.83 4.81
C PRO A 49 9.70 -27.20 5.11
N VAL A 50 8.82 -26.25 5.39
CA VAL A 50 7.44 -26.49 5.83
C VAL A 50 6.43 -25.80 4.91
N GLY A 51 6.40 -26.17 3.62
CA GLY A 51 5.34 -25.71 2.72
C GLY A 51 5.26 -24.19 2.58
N GLY A 52 6.39 -23.49 2.46
CA GLY A 52 6.47 -22.04 2.41
C GLY A 52 5.65 -21.42 1.28
N GLU A 53 5.53 -22.08 0.13
CA GLU A 53 4.67 -21.62 -0.99
C GLU A 53 3.20 -21.52 -0.58
N TRP A 54 2.69 -22.53 0.14
CA TRP A 54 1.29 -22.52 0.62
C TRP A 54 1.08 -21.42 1.66
N MET A 55 2.03 -21.25 2.56
CA MET A 55 1.97 -20.22 3.60
C MET A 55 2.00 -18.81 2.98
N LEU A 56 2.85 -18.60 1.98
CA LEU A 56 2.90 -17.34 1.23
C LEU A 56 1.59 -17.09 0.47
N SER A 57 1.08 -18.09 -0.24
CA SER A 57 -0.15 -17.96 -1.03
C SER A 57 -1.37 -17.62 -0.15
N ILE A 58 -1.52 -18.29 0.98
CA ILE A 58 -2.59 -18.01 1.94
C ILE A 58 -2.45 -16.60 2.51
N SER A 59 -1.24 -16.22 2.93
CA SER A 59 -0.96 -14.89 3.49
C SER A 59 -1.24 -13.79 2.47
N LEU A 60 -0.80 -13.93 1.23
CA LEU A 60 -1.07 -12.97 0.16
C LEU A 60 -2.56 -12.86 -0.15
N THR A 61 -3.28 -13.99 -0.17
CA THR A 61 -4.73 -13.99 -0.40
C THR A 61 -5.47 -13.25 0.71
N LEU A 62 -5.14 -13.52 1.97
CA LEU A 62 -5.76 -12.85 3.11
C LEU A 62 -5.42 -11.35 3.12
N PHE A 63 -4.18 -11.00 2.81
CA PHE A 63 -3.74 -9.61 2.74
C PHE A 63 -4.44 -8.85 1.61
N ALA A 64 -4.55 -9.44 0.42
CA ALA A 64 -5.28 -8.86 -0.70
C ALA A 64 -6.74 -8.63 -0.36
N PHE A 65 -7.39 -9.62 0.26
CA PHE A 65 -8.79 -9.52 0.68
C PHE A 65 -9.01 -8.41 1.72
N ALA A 66 -8.15 -8.35 2.75
CA ALA A 66 -8.20 -7.29 3.76
C ALA A 66 -7.98 -5.90 3.16
N THR A 67 -7.06 -5.79 2.19
CA THR A 67 -6.76 -4.53 1.49
C THR A 67 -7.95 -4.06 0.65
N ILE A 68 -8.58 -4.95 -0.12
CA ILE A 68 -9.77 -4.64 -0.93
C ILE A 68 -10.90 -4.12 -0.03
N ILE A 69 -11.17 -4.77 1.10
CA ILE A 69 -12.22 -4.32 2.04
C ILE A 69 -11.85 -2.96 2.64
N GLY A 70 -10.63 -2.81 3.12
CA GLY A 70 -10.16 -1.57 3.76
C GLY A 70 -10.28 -0.36 2.83
N TRP A 71 -9.77 -0.47 1.61
CA TRP A 71 -9.85 0.61 0.63
C TRP A 71 -11.27 0.92 0.18
N ASN A 72 -12.15 -0.10 0.08
CA ASN A 72 -13.57 0.13 -0.19
C ASN A 72 -14.22 1.00 0.90
N VAL A 73 -13.95 0.72 2.17
CA VAL A 73 -14.51 1.50 3.28
C VAL A 73 -14.02 2.95 3.23
N TYR A 74 -12.70 3.17 3.06
CA TYR A 74 -12.15 4.53 2.97
C TYR A 74 -12.73 5.31 1.79
N GLY A 75 -12.75 4.70 0.61
CA GLY A 75 -13.32 5.34 -0.58
C GLY A 75 -14.81 5.63 -0.44
N THR A 76 -15.58 4.71 0.10
CA THR A 76 -17.01 4.91 0.36
C THR A 76 -17.27 6.06 1.31
N CYS A 77 -16.48 6.18 2.40
CA CYS A 77 -16.60 7.30 3.34
C CYS A 77 -16.30 8.64 2.66
N ALA A 78 -15.24 8.71 1.85
CA ALA A 78 -14.88 9.92 1.12
C ALA A 78 -15.96 10.34 0.11
N VAL A 79 -16.47 9.39 -0.65
CA VAL A 79 -17.52 9.66 -1.66
C VAL A 79 -18.85 10.03 -1.01
N ARG A 80 -19.22 9.41 0.11
CA ARG A 80 -20.41 9.79 0.87
C ARG A 80 -20.32 11.22 1.40
N TYR A 81 -19.15 11.63 1.84
CA TYR A 81 -18.92 13.00 2.30
C TYR A 81 -19.12 14.02 1.18
N LEU A 82 -18.69 13.72 -0.05
CA LEU A 82 -18.77 14.63 -1.20
C LEU A 82 -20.15 14.61 -1.90
N TRP A 83 -20.73 13.42 -2.10
CA TRP A 83 -21.93 13.23 -2.93
C TRP A 83 -23.10 12.54 -2.22
N GLY A 84 -23.02 12.38 -0.90
CA GLY A 84 -24.06 11.76 -0.09
C GLY A 84 -24.22 10.26 -0.28
N GLU A 85 -25.31 9.70 0.26
CA GLU A 85 -25.56 8.24 0.27
C GLU A 85 -25.73 7.61 -1.12
N ALA A 86 -26.30 8.35 -2.07
CA ALA A 86 -26.47 7.87 -3.43
C ALA A 86 -25.10 7.67 -4.12
N GLY A 87 -24.18 8.63 -3.95
CA GLY A 87 -22.81 8.54 -4.46
C GLY A 87 -22.06 7.36 -3.88
N GLY A 88 -22.21 7.10 -2.58
CA GLY A 88 -21.57 5.94 -1.93
C GLY A 88 -22.00 4.60 -2.53
N ARG A 89 -23.26 4.42 -2.87
CA ARG A 89 -23.76 3.19 -3.54
C ARG A 89 -23.18 3.01 -4.94
N VAL A 90 -23.15 4.08 -5.73
CA VAL A 90 -22.57 4.04 -7.08
C VAL A 90 -21.07 3.71 -7.01
N TYR A 91 -20.35 4.32 -6.07
CA TYR A 91 -18.94 4.02 -5.83
C TYR A 91 -18.70 2.54 -5.50
N GLN A 92 -19.50 1.94 -4.61
CA GLN A 92 -19.33 0.53 -4.24
C GLN A 92 -19.50 -0.41 -5.43
N VAL A 93 -20.50 -0.16 -6.27
CA VAL A 93 -20.71 -0.96 -7.50
C VAL A 93 -19.55 -0.80 -8.47
N ALA A 94 -19.11 0.45 -8.70
CA ALA A 94 -17.96 0.74 -9.54
C ALA A 94 -16.67 0.09 -8.99
N TYR A 95 -16.47 0.16 -7.68
CA TYR A 95 -15.32 -0.44 -7.02
C TYR A 95 -15.25 -1.97 -7.23
N MET A 96 -16.37 -2.69 -7.07
CA MET A 96 -16.43 -4.12 -7.34
C MET A 96 -16.10 -4.44 -8.80
N PHE A 97 -16.63 -3.65 -9.72
CA PHE A 97 -16.35 -3.81 -11.14
C PHE A 97 -14.86 -3.61 -11.47
N PHE A 98 -14.24 -2.55 -10.95
CA PHE A 98 -12.81 -2.29 -11.14
C PHE A 98 -11.91 -3.32 -10.44
N ALA A 99 -12.31 -3.82 -9.26
CA ALA A 99 -11.59 -4.90 -8.59
C ALA A 99 -11.59 -6.19 -9.42
N TYR A 100 -12.73 -6.52 -10.04
CA TYR A 100 -12.83 -7.64 -10.96
C TYR A 100 -11.97 -7.44 -12.22
N LEU A 101 -12.02 -6.26 -12.83
CA LEU A 101 -11.17 -5.93 -13.99
C LEU A 101 -9.68 -6.05 -13.64
N GLY A 102 -9.27 -5.56 -12.47
CA GLY A 102 -7.89 -5.67 -12.00
C GLY A 102 -7.42 -7.12 -11.84
N ALA A 103 -8.33 -8.05 -11.49
CA ALA A 103 -8.01 -9.47 -11.38
C ALA A 103 -7.87 -10.19 -12.74
N VAL A 104 -8.48 -9.65 -13.80
CA VAL A 104 -8.48 -10.25 -15.15
C VAL A 104 -7.39 -9.67 -16.04
N LEU A 105 -7.00 -8.42 -15.81
CA LEU A 105 -5.98 -7.73 -16.59
C LEU A 105 -4.58 -8.28 -16.33
N SER A 106 -3.69 -8.13 -17.30
CA SER A 106 -2.29 -8.50 -17.13
C SER A 106 -1.61 -7.65 -16.04
N MET A 107 -0.72 -8.28 -15.28
CA MET A 107 0.01 -7.66 -14.17
C MET A 107 0.73 -6.37 -14.60
N GLU A 108 1.40 -6.41 -15.75
CA GLU A 108 2.14 -5.28 -16.31
C GLU A 108 1.25 -4.05 -16.57
N LEU A 109 0.03 -4.28 -17.09
CA LEU A 109 -0.93 -3.22 -17.36
C LEU A 109 -1.50 -2.63 -16.06
N VAL A 110 -1.80 -3.48 -15.08
CA VAL A 110 -2.27 -3.06 -13.76
C VAL A 110 -1.23 -2.21 -13.05
N TRP A 111 0.04 -2.60 -13.06
CA TRP A 111 1.14 -1.82 -12.50
C TRP A 111 1.28 -0.47 -13.18
N GLY A 112 1.29 -0.42 -14.51
CA GLY A 112 1.39 0.83 -15.27
C GLY A 112 0.26 1.82 -14.96
N ILE A 113 -0.98 1.34 -14.86
CA ILE A 113 -2.13 2.18 -14.48
C ILE A 113 -1.99 2.65 -13.02
N SER A 114 -1.56 1.76 -12.13
CA SER A 114 -1.39 2.07 -10.70
C SER A 114 -0.35 3.17 -10.49
N ASP A 115 0.78 3.10 -11.15
CA ASP A 115 1.85 4.09 -11.09
C ASP A 115 1.41 5.45 -11.65
N LEU A 116 0.65 5.45 -12.75
CA LEU A 116 0.08 6.66 -13.34
C LEU A 116 -0.90 7.34 -12.36
N LEU A 117 -1.81 6.57 -11.75
CA LEU A 117 -2.78 7.09 -10.80
C LEU A 117 -2.13 7.59 -9.51
N ASN A 118 -1.10 6.90 -9.01
CA ASN A 118 -0.31 7.34 -7.87
C ASN A 118 0.40 8.68 -8.15
N SER A 119 0.98 8.81 -9.33
CA SER A 119 1.63 10.07 -9.76
C SER A 119 0.63 11.21 -9.86
N LEU A 120 -0.56 10.95 -10.39
CA LEU A 120 -1.65 11.93 -10.46
C LEU A 120 -2.14 12.34 -9.06
N MET A 121 -2.16 11.43 -8.09
CA MET A 121 -2.58 11.73 -6.72
C MET A 121 -1.58 12.62 -5.96
N ALA A 122 -0.32 12.63 -6.37
CA ALA A 122 0.69 13.52 -5.79
C ALA A 122 0.40 15.00 -6.07
N LEU A 123 -0.17 15.34 -7.21
CA LEU A 123 -0.46 16.72 -7.61
C LEU A 123 -1.40 17.46 -6.65
N PRO A 124 -2.63 16.94 -6.35
CA PRO A 124 -3.52 17.60 -5.40
C PRO A 124 -2.95 17.61 -3.98
N ASN A 125 -2.20 16.58 -3.57
CA ASN A 125 -1.54 16.57 -2.27
C ASN A 125 -0.51 17.70 -2.12
N LEU A 126 0.34 17.90 -3.12
CA LEU A 126 1.32 19.00 -3.13
C LEU A 126 0.64 20.37 -3.14
N LEU A 127 -0.45 20.51 -3.90
CA LEU A 127 -1.25 21.74 -3.92
C LEU A 127 -1.84 22.05 -2.54
N CYS A 128 -2.45 21.06 -1.88
CA CYS A 128 -2.97 21.21 -0.52
C CYS A 128 -1.88 21.62 0.48
N LEU A 129 -0.74 20.94 0.46
CA LEU A 129 0.38 21.27 1.33
C LEU A 129 0.91 22.69 1.09
N TRP A 130 0.97 23.12 -0.18
CA TRP A 130 1.42 24.47 -0.52
C TRP A 130 0.42 25.54 -0.09
N MET A 131 -0.87 25.29 -0.21
CA MET A 131 -1.92 26.20 0.26
C MET A 131 -1.97 26.29 1.78
N LEU A 132 -1.83 25.17 2.50
CA LEU A 132 -1.86 25.12 3.97
C LEU A 132 -0.53 25.40 4.64
N ARG A 133 0.54 25.65 3.90
CA ARG A 133 1.89 25.88 4.47
C ARG A 133 1.93 26.94 5.59
N GLY A 134 1.11 27.98 5.47
CA GLY A 134 1.04 29.06 6.47
C GLY A 134 0.41 28.62 7.79
N GLU A 135 -0.65 27.84 7.74
CA GLU A 135 -1.34 27.30 8.91
C GLU A 135 -0.47 26.25 9.61
N ILE A 136 0.14 25.35 8.83
CA ILE A 136 1.06 24.33 9.36
C ILE A 136 2.26 24.96 10.07
N ALA A 137 2.86 26.00 9.50
CA ALA A 137 3.98 26.72 10.11
C ALA A 137 3.57 27.40 11.44
N THR A 138 2.35 27.94 11.50
CA THR A 138 1.82 28.59 12.70
C THR A 138 1.53 27.59 13.82
N ASP A 139 0.98 26.42 13.48
CA ASP A 139 0.67 25.38 14.46
C ASP A 139 1.92 24.66 14.96
N CYS A 140 2.91 24.43 14.12
CA CYS A 140 4.22 23.94 14.55
C CYS A 140 4.92 24.93 15.50
N GLY A 141 4.83 26.24 15.25
CA GLY A 141 5.38 27.26 16.14
C GLY A 141 4.70 27.30 17.52
N LYS A 142 3.39 27.13 17.58
CA LYS A 142 2.62 27.05 18.84
C LYS A 142 2.91 25.78 19.65
N GLY A 143 3.23 24.67 18.97
CA GLY A 143 3.60 23.41 19.61
C GLY A 143 4.91 23.50 20.39
N THR A 144 5.90 24.18 19.85
CA THR A 144 7.22 24.40 20.49
C THR A 144 7.14 25.32 21.72
N ASP A 145 6.28 26.33 21.70
CA ASP A 145 6.12 27.26 22.85
C ASP A 145 5.42 26.61 24.05
N LYS A 146 4.49 25.66 23.81
CA LYS A 146 3.85 24.90 24.90
C LYS A 146 4.79 23.90 25.58
N THR A 147 5.80 23.40 24.89
CA THR A 147 6.81 22.48 25.47
C THR A 147 7.86 23.23 26.27
N SER A 148 8.18 24.48 25.88
CA SER A 148 9.12 25.35 26.60
C SER A 148 8.56 25.89 27.93
N LYS A 149 7.24 26.08 28.05
CA LYS A 149 6.58 26.55 29.28
C LYS A 149 6.30 25.47 30.34
N LYS A 150 6.61 24.19 30.03
CA LYS A 150 6.47 23.06 30.95
C LYS A 150 7.78 22.56 31.57
N LYS A 151 8.87 23.23 31.30
CA LYS A 151 10.17 23.09 31.99
C LYS A 151 10.35 24.25 32.95
#